data_8e65bdf1fae6ab5a5ec59510454f8d4b
#
_entry.id   8e65bdf1fae6ab5a5ec59510454f8d4b
#
_cell.length_a   1.000
_cell.length_b   1.000
_cell.length_c   1.000
_cell.angle_alpha   90.00
_cell.angle_beta   90.00
_cell.angle_gamma   90.00
#
_symmetry.space_group_name_H-M   'P 1'
#
loop_
_entity.id
_entity.type
_entity.pdbx_description
1 polymer ?
#
loop_
_entity_poly.entity_id
_entity_poly.type
_entity_poly.pdbx_seq_one_letter_code
_entity_poly.pdbx_strand_id
1 'polypeptide(L)'
;IWETLAYLALNKKLVLDLTPCGECENDVCAAQLRKELTRLVEFLGPQLFESRVTLAYEQDEAPYHVQELSRREMFSHMTEGSRAGTKKLLQMLPGLRSEEDSAADFRLMLHQRTKQLKAASETPLRYGWYLPNFTQKCFGCGKCEKACRSGALKLEDLPDGQTRVVITPWKCSECGVCVAACSNSGIDGMKLRQLTTLGPVSVYKCSKTLCADCGKPIAPNSSEGICSVCRIKRRTKQRQEEAAARARERIAEREARKAAEEAAKAAAAEQIGRA
;
A
#
# COMPACT_ATOMS: atom_id res chain seq x y z
N ILE A 1 -1.81 -15.72 10.79
CA ILE A 1 -2.62 -16.83 11.36
C ILE A 1 -4.02 -16.82 10.75
N TRP A 2 -4.75 -15.69 10.75
CA TRP A 2 -6.11 -15.63 10.20
C TRP A 2 -6.21 -16.11 8.74
N GLU A 3 -5.22 -15.86 7.91
CA GLU A 3 -5.18 -16.28 6.50
C GLU A 3 -5.18 -17.81 6.36
N THR A 4 -4.42 -18.48 7.23
CA THR A 4 -4.39 -19.95 7.30
C THR A 4 -5.74 -20.50 7.76
N LEU A 5 -6.31 -19.92 8.83
CA LEU A 5 -7.62 -20.29 9.34
C LEU A 5 -8.72 -20.08 8.28
N ALA A 6 -8.66 -18.96 7.57
CA ALA A 6 -9.59 -18.67 6.49
C ALA A 6 -9.50 -19.69 5.35
N TYR A 7 -8.29 -20.06 4.94
CA TYR A 7 -8.09 -21.10 3.92
C TYR A 7 -8.65 -22.44 4.37
N LEU A 8 -8.40 -22.85 5.62
CA LEU A 8 -8.93 -24.09 6.17
C LEU A 8 -10.47 -24.06 6.23
N ALA A 9 -11.06 -22.99 6.73
CA ALA A 9 -12.50 -22.81 6.83
C ALA A 9 -13.21 -22.82 5.46
N LEU A 10 -12.56 -22.29 4.42
CA LEU A 10 -13.09 -22.36 3.05
C LEU A 10 -13.04 -23.76 2.43
N ASN A 11 -12.21 -24.65 2.97
CA ASN A 11 -12.09 -26.01 2.48
C ASN A 11 -12.90 -27.03 3.26
N LYS A 12 -12.95 -26.87 4.59
CA LYS A 12 -13.60 -27.81 5.53
C LYS A 12 -14.23 -27.04 6.69
N LYS A 13 -15.07 -27.70 7.48
CA LYS A 13 -15.46 -27.19 8.80
C LYS A 13 -14.23 -27.17 9.70
N LEU A 14 -14.01 -26.07 10.38
CA LEU A 14 -12.90 -25.83 11.28
C LEU A 14 -13.42 -25.82 12.72
N VAL A 15 -12.81 -26.60 13.58
CA VAL A 15 -13.04 -26.54 15.01
C VAL A 15 -11.76 -26.02 15.66
N LEU A 16 -11.89 -24.94 16.41
CA LEU A 16 -10.81 -24.36 17.21
C LEU A 16 -11.03 -24.73 18.67
N ASP A 17 -10.19 -25.63 19.19
CA ASP A 17 -10.21 -26.00 20.59
C ASP A 17 -9.52 -24.91 21.42
N LEU A 18 -10.32 -24.20 22.20
CA LEU A 18 -9.92 -23.12 23.09
C LEU A 18 -10.00 -23.51 24.56
N THR A 19 -10.27 -24.79 24.86
CA THR A 19 -10.34 -25.31 26.25
C THR A 19 -9.07 -24.99 27.04
N PRO A 20 -7.84 -25.15 26.46
CA PRO A 20 -6.62 -24.79 27.20
C PRO A 20 -6.45 -23.28 27.43
N CYS A 21 -7.22 -22.45 26.73
CA CYS A 21 -7.12 -20.98 26.85
C CYS A 21 -7.90 -20.46 28.08
N GLY A 22 -8.84 -21.22 28.61
CA GLY A 22 -9.64 -20.83 29.78
C GLY A 22 -8.83 -20.67 31.07
N GLU A 23 -7.78 -21.48 31.25
CA GLU A 23 -6.88 -21.46 32.40
C GLU A 23 -5.50 -20.82 32.08
N CYS A 24 -5.35 -20.25 30.89
CA CYS A 24 -4.08 -19.69 30.43
C CYS A 24 -3.82 -18.32 31.04
N GLU A 25 -2.77 -18.20 31.87
CA GLU A 25 -2.33 -16.92 32.46
C GLU A 25 -1.70 -15.95 31.43
N ASN A 26 -1.57 -16.36 30.16
CA ASN A 26 -0.93 -15.56 29.13
C ASN A 26 -1.93 -14.66 28.37
N ASP A 27 -2.19 -13.48 28.92
CA ASP A 27 -3.07 -12.46 28.32
C ASP A 27 -2.67 -12.03 26.90
N VAL A 28 -1.39 -12.10 26.58
CA VAL A 28 -0.86 -11.71 25.26
C VAL A 28 -1.36 -12.68 24.19
N CYS A 29 -1.35 -14.00 24.49
CA CYS A 29 -1.87 -15.02 23.56
C CYS A 29 -3.38 -14.85 23.35
N ALA A 30 -4.13 -14.61 24.41
CA ALA A 30 -5.58 -14.41 24.32
C ALA A 30 -5.95 -13.14 23.53
N ALA A 31 -5.21 -12.05 23.71
CA ALA A 31 -5.40 -10.82 22.98
C ALA A 31 -5.08 -10.99 21.49
N GLN A 32 -3.98 -11.68 21.17
CA GLN A 32 -3.62 -11.96 19.77
C GLN A 32 -4.64 -12.87 19.11
N LEU A 33 -5.08 -13.94 19.76
CA LEU A 33 -6.10 -14.83 19.22
C LEU A 33 -7.40 -14.09 18.92
N ARG A 34 -7.89 -13.25 19.84
CA ARG A 34 -9.07 -12.42 19.62
C ARG A 34 -8.93 -11.53 18.38
N LYS A 35 -7.77 -10.94 18.17
CA LYS A 35 -7.48 -10.12 16.99
C LYS A 35 -7.52 -10.94 15.70
N GLU A 36 -6.92 -12.13 15.69
CA GLU A 36 -6.93 -13.03 14.55
C GLU A 36 -8.34 -13.54 14.21
N LEU A 37 -9.13 -13.89 15.24
CA LEU A 37 -10.52 -14.31 15.08
C LEU A 37 -11.41 -13.16 14.57
N THR A 38 -11.25 -11.95 15.12
CA THR A 38 -11.95 -10.77 14.63
C THR A 38 -11.67 -10.57 13.13
N ARG A 39 -10.41 -10.67 12.73
CA ARG A 39 -10.01 -10.52 11.32
C ARG A 39 -10.58 -11.65 10.44
N LEU A 40 -10.64 -12.86 10.98
CA LEU A 40 -11.25 -14.01 10.29
C LEU A 40 -12.76 -13.80 10.07
N VAL A 41 -13.48 -13.29 11.07
CA VAL A 41 -14.91 -12.94 10.96
C VAL A 41 -15.11 -11.83 9.92
N GLU A 42 -14.29 -10.80 9.95
CA GLU A 42 -14.34 -9.71 8.96
C GLU A 42 -14.11 -10.21 7.52
N PHE A 43 -13.22 -11.20 7.36
CA PHE A 43 -12.93 -11.80 6.07
C PHE A 43 -14.07 -12.69 5.57
N LEU A 44 -14.53 -13.65 6.36
CA LEU A 44 -15.55 -14.62 5.97
C LEU A 44 -16.96 -14.01 5.96
N GLY A 45 -17.19 -13.00 6.79
CA GLY A 45 -18.51 -12.53 7.16
C GLY A 45 -19.18 -13.43 8.21
N PRO A 46 -20.12 -12.91 9.01
CA PRO A 46 -20.68 -13.64 10.16
C PRO A 46 -21.35 -14.96 9.77
N GLN A 47 -22.17 -14.95 8.73
CA GLN A 47 -22.92 -16.15 8.30
C GLN A 47 -22.00 -17.31 7.86
N LEU A 48 -20.95 -17.02 7.08
CA LEU A 48 -20.01 -18.03 6.63
C LEU A 48 -19.12 -18.49 7.80
N PHE A 49 -18.73 -17.59 8.68
CA PHE A 49 -17.97 -17.91 9.87
C PHE A 49 -18.74 -18.90 10.75
N GLU A 50 -19.97 -18.60 11.15
CA GLU A 50 -20.82 -19.48 11.98
C GLU A 50 -21.08 -20.84 11.36
N SER A 51 -21.21 -20.91 10.03
CA SER A 51 -21.42 -22.18 9.33
C SER A 51 -20.18 -23.05 9.18
N ARG A 52 -18.98 -22.46 9.30
CA ARG A 52 -17.70 -23.10 8.97
C ARG A 52 -16.74 -23.20 10.14
N VAL A 53 -16.87 -22.36 11.15
CA VAL A 53 -15.94 -22.29 12.30
C VAL A 53 -16.72 -22.54 13.59
N THR A 54 -16.28 -23.50 14.36
CA THR A 54 -16.79 -23.77 15.70
C THR A 54 -15.67 -23.44 16.68
N LEU A 55 -16.00 -22.66 17.72
CA LEU A 55 -15.10 -22.36 18.83
C LEU A 55 -15.52 -23.24 20.00
N ALA A 56 -14.68 -24.20 20.38
CA ALA A 56 -14.92 -25.09 21.52
C ALA A 56 -14.20 -24.55 22.75
N TYR A 57 -14.95 -24.17 23.76
CA TYR A 57 -14.42 -23.69 25.06
C TYR A 57 -14.46 -24.76 26.14
N GLU A 58 -15.30 -25.78 25.97
CA GLU A 58 -15.44 -26.92 26.84
C GLU A 58 -15.12 -28.20 26.07
N GLN A 59 -14.62 -29.24 26.77
CA GLN A 59 -14.24 -30.52 26.13
C GLN A 59 -15.41 -31.18 25.40
N ASP A 60 -16.62 -31.04 25.94
CA ASP A 60 -17.83 -31.63 25.36
C ASP A 60 -18.26 -30.96 24.02
N GLU A 61 -17.81 -29.74 23.77
CA GLU A 61 -18.09 -29.03 22.53
C GLU A 61 -17.12 -29.43 21.40
N ALA A 62 -16.01 -30.09 21.72
CA ALA A 62 -15.06 -30.56 20.73
C ALA A 62 -15.55 -31.90 20.14
N PRO A 63 -15.83 -31.97 18.84
CA PRO A 63 -16.39 -33.17 18.17
C PRO A 63 -15.35 -34.30 18.00
N TYR A 64 -14.26 -34.26 18.73
CA TYR A 64 -13.21 -35.26 18.68
C TYR A 64 -12.82 -35.66 20.08
N HIS A 65 -12.60 -36.96 20.30
CA HIS A 65 -12.01 -37.46 21.49
C HIS A 65 -10.48 -37.33 21.37
N VAL A 66 -9.86 -36.65 22.32
CA VAL A 66 -8.41 -36.67 22.46
C VAL A 66 -8.02 -38.08 22.85
N GLN A 67 -7.54 -38.88 21.89
CA GLN A 67 -6.89 -40.15 22.24
C GLN A 67 -5.58 -39.79 22.95
N GLU A 68 -5.48 -40.11 24.23
CA GLU A 68 -4.20 -40.08 24.94
C GLU A 68 -3.28 -41.13 24.30
N LEU A 69 -2.53 -40.68 23.31
CA LEU A 69 -1.51 -41.52 22.68
C LEU A 69 -0.31 -41.63 23.62
N SER A 70 0.05 -42.83 24.00
CA SER A 70 1.30 -43.06 24.68
C SER A 70 2.47 -42.56 23.78
N ARG A 71 3.61 -42.17 24.38
CA ARG A 71 4.79 -41.72 23.61
C ARG A 71 5.17 -42.70 22.48
N ARG A 72 4.96 -43.98 22.67
CA ARG A 72 5.25 -45.04 21.71
C ARG A 72 4.28 -45.04 20.53
N GLU A 73 3.00 -44.84 20.79
CA GLU A 73 1.96 -44.72 19.76
C GLU A 73 2.13 -43.39 18.94
N MET A 74 2.49 -42.31 19.62
CA MET A 74 2.82 -41.06 18.93
C MET A 74 3.99 -41.23 17.98
N PHE A 75 5.06 -41.94 18.37
CA PHE A 75 6.19 -42.24 17.49
C PHE A 75 5.82 -43.18 16.33
N SER A 76 4.96 -44.19 16.55
CA SER A 76 4.49 -45.08 15.49
C SER A 76 3.63 -44.32 14.46
N HIS A 77 2.70 -43.48 14.90
CA HIS A 77 1.91 -42.64 14.06
C HIS A 77 2.75 -41.58 13.31
N MET A 78 3.78 -41.01 13.94
CA MET A 78 4.76 -40.15 13.25
C MET A 78 5.55 -40.90 12.18
N THR A 79 5.94 -42.14 12.40
CA THR A 79 6.73 -42.93 11.41
C THR A 79 5.84 -43.49 10.29
N GLU A 80 4.62 -43.86 10.53
CA GLU A 80 3.65 -44.29 9.50
C GLU A 80 3.08 -43.12 8.71
N GLY A 81 2.72 -42.03 9.38
CA GLY A 81 2.26 -40.80 8.74
C GLY A 81 3.36 -40.07 7.98
N SER A 82 4.64 -40.16 8.41
CA SER A 82 5.74 -39.43 7.79
C SER A 82 6.17 -40.01 6.45
N ARG A 83 5.98 -41.30 6.18
CA ARG A 83 6.31 -41.88 4.85
C ARG A 83 5.30 -41.53 3.75
N ALA A 84 4.04 -41.33 4.08
CA ALA A 84 2.98 -40.94 3.12
C ALA A 84 2.66 -39.45 3.18
N GLY A 85 2.67 -38.84 4.37
CA GLY A 85 2.29 -37.44 4.60
C GLY A 85 3.39 -36.45 4.32
N THR A 86 4.66 -36.78 4.63
CA THR A 86 5.80 -35.88 4.36
C THR A 86 6.05 -35.70 2.87
N LYS A 87 5.89 -36.74 2.04
CA LYS A 87 5.99 -36.57 0.58
C LYS A 87 4.86 -35.69 0.02
N LYS A 88 3.65 -35.83 0.54
CA LYS A 88 2.50 -35.02 0.10
C LYS A 88 2.54 -33.60 0.70
N LEU A 89 3.02 -33.48 1.94
CA LEU A 89 3.19 -32.17 2.61
C LEU A 89 4.39 -31.41 2.04
N LEU A 90 5.53 -32.09 1.75
CA LEU A 90 6.68 -31.47 1.08
C LEU A 90 6.39 -31.13 -0.40
N GLN A 91 5.50 -31.84 -1.08
CA GLN A 91 5.05 -31.47 -2.41
C GLN A 91 4.00 -30.33 -2.41
N MET A 92 3.31 -30.13 -1.26
CA MET A 92 2.39 -29.00 -1.06
C MET A 92 3.05 -27.76 -0.45
N LEU A 93 4.24 -27.90 0.14
CA LEU A 93 5.05 -26.79 0.63
C LEU A 93 6.12 -26.50 -0.40
N PRO A 94 5.98 -25.48 -1.25
CA PRO A 94 7.09 -24.96 -2.01
C PRO A 94 8.16 -24.54 -0.99
N GLY A 95 9.36 -25.02 -1.16
CA GLY A 95 10.51 -24.99 -0.27
C GLY A 95 10.53 -23.85 0.75
N LEU A 96 11.06 -24.16 1.93
CA LEU A 96 11.38 -23.24 3.03
C LEU A 96 12.01 -21.93 2.54
N ARG A 97 11.17 -21.02 2.09
CA ARG A 97 11.50 -19.64 1.78
C ARG A 97 11.25 -18.81 3.03
N SER A 98 11.92 -17.67 3.14
CA SER A 98 11.83 -16.74 4.26
C SER A 98 10.39 -16.50 4.74
N GLU A 99 10.18 -16.16 6.02
CA GLU A 99 8.85 -15.92 6.61
C GLU A 99 7.98 -14.94 5.82
N GLU A 100 8.60 -14.00 5.09
CA GLU A 100 7.90 -13.07 4.19
C GLU A 100 7.33 -13.76 2.94
N ASP A 101 7.98 -14.79 2.42
CA ASP A 101 7.52 -15.56 1.26
C ASP A 101 6.36 -16.51 1.63
N SER A 102 6.32 -17.03 2.86
CA SER A 102 5.27 -17.95 3.29
C SER A 102 3.90 -17.27 3.43
N ALA A 103 3.86 -16.04 3.94
CA ALA A 103 2.62 -15.26 4.04
C ALA A 103 2.03 -14.90 2.67
N ALA A 104 2.88 -14.65 1.69
CA ALA A 104 2.46 -14.41 0.30
C ALA A 104 1.84 -15.67 -0.33
N ASP A 105 2.36 -16.85 -0.01
CA ASP A 105 1.85 -18.11 -0.54
C ASP A 105 0.44 -18.44 -0.01
N PHE A 106 0.16 -18.21 1.28
CA PHE A 106 -1.19 -18.40 1.82
C PHE A 106 -2.22 -17.46 1.21
N ARG A 107 -1.88 -16.22 0.94
CA ARG A 107 -2.75 -15.26 0.27
C ARG A 107 -3.04 -15.68 -1.18
N LEU A 108 -2.04 -16.20 -1.87
CA LEU A 108 -2.21 -16.75 -3.19
C LEU A 108 -3.15 -17.97 -3.18
N MET A 109 -2.99 -18.89 -2.20
CA MET A 109 -3.86 -20.03 -2.00
C MET A 109 -5.31 -19.60 -1.72
N LEU A 110 -5.52 -18.58 -0.86
CA LEU A 110 -6.83 -17.97 -0.62
C LEU A 110 -7.42 -17.41 -1.91
N HIS A 111 -6.63 -16.68 -2.70
CA HIS A 111 -7.08 -16.14 -3.98
C HIS A 111 -7.53 -17.25 -4.93
N GLN A 112 -6.74 -18.30 -5.07
CA GLN A 112 -7.08 -19.45 -5.92
C GLN A 112 -8.37 -20.13 -5.44
N ARG A 113 -8.50 -20.33 -4.12
CA ARG A 113 -9.68 -20.96 -3.54
C ARG A 113 -10.95 -20.13 -3.72
N THR A 114 -10.87 -18.83 -3.44
CA THR A 114 -12.02 -17.91 -3.65
C THR A 114 -12.44 -17.84 -5.12
N LYS A 115 -11.48 -17.93 -6.06
CA LYS A 115 -11.75 -18.01 -7.50
C LYS A 115 -12.50 -19.29 -7.87
N GLN A 116 -12.08 -20.45 -7.31
CA GLN A 116 -12.77 -21.74 -7.53
C GLN A 116 -14.20 -21.70 -6.98
N LEU A 117 -14.38 -21.19 -5.75
CA LEU A 117 -15.71 -21.08 -5.13
C LEU A 117 -16.63 -20.13 -5.91
N LYS A 118 -16.10 -19.04 -6.45
CA LYS A 118 -16.87 -18.14 -7.31
C LYS A 118 -17.35 -18.83 -8.59
N ALA A 119 -16.51 -19.65 -9.19
CA ALA A 119 -16.87 -20.39 -10.42
C ALA A 119 -17.90 -21.49 -10.16
N ALA A 120 -17.97 -22.04 -8.94
CA ALA A 120 -18.85 -23.13 -8.54
C ALA A 120 -20.20 -22.67 -7.95
N SER A 121 -20.41 -21.38 -7.73
CA SER A 121 -21.60 -20.84 -7.06
C SER A 121 -22.33 -19.82 -7.92
N GLU A 122 -23.63 -19.93 -8.03
CA GLU A 122 -24.49 -18.92 -8.68
C GLU A 122 -24.48 -17.60 -7.91
N THR A 123 -24.42 -17.67 -6.58
CA THR A 123 -24.31 -16.49 -5.71
C THR A 123 -22.87 -16.35 -5.23
N PRO A 124 -22.10 -15.36 -5.73
CA PRO A 124 -20.70 -15.21 -5.34
C PRO A 124 -20.57 -14.80 -3.88
N LEU A 125 -19.77 -15.55 -3.14
CA LEU A 125 -19.39 -15.20 -1.78
C LEU A 125 -18.66 -13.86 -1.78
N ARG A 126 -18.79 -13.10 -0.67
CA ARG A 126 -18.10 -11.83 -0.46
C ARG A 126 -17.10 -11.98 0.68
N TYR A 127 -15.92 -11.42 0.47
CA TYR A 127 -14.80 -11.49 1.41
C TYR A 127 -14.38 -10.09 1.83
N GLY A 128 -14.24 -9.88 3.13
CA GLY A 128 -13.80 -8.61 3.68
C GLY A 128 -12.30 -8.40 3.56
N TRP A 129 -11.87 -7.33 2.91
CA TRP A 129 -10.46 -6.97 2.78
C TRP A 129 -10.24 -5.49 3.03
N TYR A 130 -9.21 -5.14 3.81
CA TYR A 130 -8.86 -3.74 4.03
C TYR A 130 -8.13 -3.18 2.84
N LEU A 131 -8.72 -2.18 2.21
CA LEU A 131 -8.14 -1.50 1.05
C LEU A 131 -8.02 0.00 1.31
N PRO A 132 -7.02 0.69 0.70
CA PRO A 132 -6.91 2.14 0.79
C PRO A 132 -8.16 2.81 0.21
N ASN A 133 -8.69 3.76 0.96
CA ASN A 133 -9.87 4.51 0.57
C ASN A 133 -9.47 5.81 -0.12
N PHE A 134 -9.68 5.86 -1.44
CA PHE A 134 -9.36 7.03 -2.26
C PHE A 134 -10.42 8.10 -2.17
N THR A 135 -10.01 9.36 -2.14
CA THR A 135 -10.86 10.55 -2.08
C THR A 135 -10.78 11.36 -3.37
N GLN A 136 -11.67 12.35 -3.53
CA GLN A 136 -11.65 13.28 -4.67
C GLN A 136 -10.36 14.11 -4.79
N LYS A 137 -9.52 14.14 -3.75
CA LYS A 137 -8.22 14.80 -3.77
C LYS A 137 -7.14 13.99 -4.51
N CYS A 138 -7.44 12.73 -4.87
CA CYS A 138 -6.52 11.91 -5.66
C CYS A 138 -6.51 12.35 -7.12
N PHE A 139 -5.34 12.71 -7.63
CA PHE A 139 -5.11 13.10 -9.02
C PHE A 139 -4.13 12.17 -9.76
N GLY A 140 -3.95 10.95 -9.30
CA GLY A 140 -3.16 9.93 -10.00
C GLY A 140 -1.66 10.20 -10.05
N CYS A 141 -1.05 10.79 -9.02
CA CYS A 141 0.38 11.13 -9.01
C CYS A 141 1.34 9.91 -8.92
N GLY A 142 0.86 8.71 -8.67
CA GLY A 142 1.63 7.48 -8.64
C GLY A 142 2.52 7.26 -7.41
N LYS A 143 2.51 8.14 -6.40
CA LYS A 143 3.35 7.97 -5.19
C LYS A 143 3.00 6.71 -4.41
N CYS A 144 1.70 6.41 -4.27
CA CYS A 144 1.21 5.22 -3.57
C CYS A 144 1.58 3.91 -4.29
N GLU A 145 1.60 3.91 -5.63
CA GLU A 145 2.06 2.78 -6.44
C GLU A 145 3.55 2.51 -6.19
N LYS A 146 4.39 3.56 -6.27
CA LYS A 146 5.84 3.46 -6.03
C LYS A 146 6.18 3.04 -4.60
N ALA A 147 5.34 3.40 -3.63
CA ALA A 147 5.52 3.03 -2.23
C ALA A 147 5.05 1.60 -1.90
N CYS A 148 4.27 0.98 -2.79
CA CYS A 148 3.71 -0.36 -2.57
C CYS A 148 4.76 -1.44 -2.86
N ARG A 149 5.44 -1.93 -1.82
CA ARG A 149 6.50 -2.95 -1.96
C ARG A 149 5.99 -4.27 -2.55
N SER A 150 4.76 -4.67 -2.20
CA SER A 150 4.15 -5.91 -2.72
C SER A 150 3.64 -5.79 -4.16
N GLY A 151 3.68 -4.61 -4.77
CA GLY A 151 3.13 -4.37 -6.10
C GLY A 151 1.62 -4.61 -6.21
N ALA A 152 0.91 -4.57 -5.07
CA ALA A 152 -0.53 -4.75 -5.01
C ALA A 152 -1.30 -3.60 -5.67
N LEU A 153 -0.75 -2.38 -5.64
CA LEU A 153 -1.38 -1.16 -6.13
C LEU A 153 -0.74 -0.74 -7.45
N LYS A 154 -1.55 -0.51 -8.47
CA LYS A 154 -1.12 -0.05 -9.79
C LYS A 154 -2.02 1.06 -10.30
N LEU A 155 -1.44 1.97 -11.06
CA LEU A 155 -2.15 3.01 -11.79
C LEU A 155 -2.12 2.67 -13.28
N GLU A 156 -3.29 2.67 -13.91
CA GLU A 156 -3.45 2.37 -15.33
C GLU A 156 -4.07 3.60 -16.03
N ASP A 157 -3.41 4.10 -17.05
CA ASP A 157 -3.94 5.18 -17.84
C ASP A 157 -4.96 4.63 -18.86
N LEU A 158 -6.12 5.27 -18.91
CA LEU A 158 -7.22 4.89 -19.78
C LEU A 158 -7.21 5.73 -21.07
N PRO A 159 -7.80 5.22 -22.16
CA PRO A 159 -7.86 5.96 -23.44
C PRO A 159 -8.61 7.29 -23.36
N ASP A 160 -9.49 7.46 -22.39
CA ASP A 160 -10.26 8.68 -22.13
C ASP A 160 -9.47 9.77 -21.37
N GLY A 161 -8.16 9.58 -21.16
CA GLY A 161 -7.30 10.49 -20.40
C GLY A 161 -7.47 10.41 -18.88
N GLN A 162 -8.30 9.49 -18.40
CA GLN A 162 -8.42 9.20 -16.97
C GLN A 162 -7.36 8.20 -16.51
N THR A 163 -7.14 8.14 -15.23
CA THR A 163 -6.31 7.11 -14.57
C THR A 163 -7.18 6.26 -13.67
N ARG A 164 -7.08 4.97 -13.84
CA ARG A 164 -7.71 3.97 -12.99
C ARG A 164 -6.71 3.47 -11.96
N VAL A 165 -7.13 3.44 -10.69
CA VAL A 165 -6.36 2.80 -9.62
C VAL A 165 -6.85 1.38 -9.46
N VAL A 166 -5.96 0.43 -9.65
CA VAL A 166 -6.22 -1.01 -9.52
C VAL A 166 -5.46 -1.55 -8.33
N ILE A 167 -6.14 -2.34 -7.51
CA ILE A 167 -5.52 -3.05 -6.39
C ILE A 167 -5.74 -4.54 -6.57
N THR A 168 -4.71 -5.32 -6.26
CA THR A 168 -4.76 -6.77 -6.19
C THR A 168 -4.78 -7.19 -4.72
N PRO A 169 -5.96 -7.47 -4.12
CA PRO A 169 -6.12 -7.71 -2.69
C PRO A 169 -5.20 -8.79 -2.14
N TRP A 170 -5.07 -9.94 -2.81
CA TRP A 170 -4.21 -11.02 -2.32
C TRP A 170 -2.72 -10.64 -2.20
N LYS A 171 -2.27 -9.61 -2.93
CA LYS A 171 -0.91 -9.04 -2.78
C LYS A 171 -0.82 -7.98 -1.70
N CYS A 172 -1.96 -7.41 -1.28
CA CYS A 172 -1.98 -6.33 -0.31
C CYS A 172 -1.81 -6.85 1.12
N SER A 173 -0.73 -6.45 1.78
CA SER A 173 -0.46 -6.80 3.19
C SER A 173 -1.18 -5.91 4.20
N GLU A 174 -2.07 -5.02 3.76
CA GLU A 174 -2.80 -4.07 4.63
C GLU A 174 -1.89 -3.13 5.47
N CYS A 175 -0.64 -2.96 5.07
CA CYS A 175 0.40 -2.25 5.83
C CYS A 175 0.22 -0.73 5.95
N GLY A 176 -0.70 -0.12 5.19
CA GLY A 176 -0.97 1.32 5.22
C GLY A 176 0.12 2.23 4.63
N VAL A 177 1.22 1.71 4.08
CA VAL A 177 2.32 2.52 3.51
C VAL A 177 1.83 3.43 2.38
N CYS A 178 0.86 3.00 1.58
CA CYS A 178 0.25 3.81 0.53
C CYS A 178 -0.50 5.04 1.09
N VAL A 179 -1.09 4.92 2.28
CA VAL A 179 -1.75 6.02 3.00
C VAL A 179 -0.69 7.04 3.45
N ALA A 180 0.37 6.57 4.12
CA ALA A 180 1.46 7.41 4.59
C ALA A 180 2.21 8.13 3.45
N ALA A 181 2.35 7.49 2.28
CA ALA A 181 2.98 8.07 1.10
C ALA A 181 2.12 9.14 0.40
N CYS A 182 0.84 9.26 0.74
CA CYS A 182 -0.09 10.17 0.10
C CYS A 182 0.00 11.60 0.68
N SER A 183 0.85 12.45 0.10
CA SER A 183 1.12 13.81 0.59
C SER A 183 -0.03 14.81 0.44
N ASN A 184 -1.08 14.48 -0.31
CA ASN A 184 -2.19 15.38 -0.61
C ASN A 184 -3.54 14.88 -0.07
N SER A 185 -3.52 13.94 0.87
CA SER A 185 -4.72 13.34 1.47
C SER A 185 -5.71 12.74 0.43
N GLY A 186 -5.16 12.28 -0.69
CA GLY A 186 -5.93 11.54 -1.72
C GLY A 186 -6.28 10.12 -1.29
N ILE A 187 -5.73 9.65 -0.15
CA ILE A 187 -6.09 8.42 0.54
C ILE A 187 -6.31 8.79 2.01
N ASP A 188 -7.51 8.52 2.54
CA ASP A 188 -7.92 8.91 3.90
C ASP A 188 -7.81 7.79 4.93
N GLY A 189 -7.27 6.64 4.55
CA GLY A 189 -7.05 5.49 5.42
C GLY A 189 -7.29 4.16 4.73
N MET A 190 -7.29 3.09 5.52
CA MET A 190 -7.66 1.74 5.10
C MET A 190 -9.11 1.49 5.52
N LYS A 191 -9.94 0.99 4.59
CA LYS A 191 -11.34 0.64 4.88
C LYS A 191 -11.65 -0.79 4.48
N LEU A 192 -12.43 -1.48 5.32
CA LEU A 192 -12.93 -2.81 5.04
C LEU A 192 -13.92 -2.73 3.86
N ARG A 193 -13.64 -3.50 2.81
CA ARG A 193 -14.49 -3.61 1.63
C ARG A 193 -14.87 -5.07 1.39
N GLN A 194 -16.12 -5.29 1.00
CA GLN A 194 -16.64 -6.60 0.62
C GLN A 194 -16.35 -6.84 -0.87
N LEU A 195 -15.54 -7.86 -1.16
CA LEU A 195 -15.05 -8.19 -2.49
C LEU A 195 -15.56 -9.56 -2.93
N THR A 196 -15.92 -9.70 -4.17
CA THR A 196 -16.25 -11.01 -4.78
C THR A 196 -15.02 -11.71 -5.37
N THR A 197 -13.87 -11.07 -5.36
CA THR A 197 -12.60 -11.61 -5.87
C THR A 197 -11.42 -11.00 -5.11
N LEU A 198 -10.37 -11.76 -4.89
CA LEU A 198 -9.08 -11.28 -4.40
C LEU A 198 -8.09 -10.96 -5.52
N GLY A 199 -8.53 -11.11 -6.79
CA GLY A 199 -7.78 -10.66 -7.97
C GLY A 199 -7.81 -9.13 -8.15
N PRO A 200 -7.29 -8.60 -9.27
CA PRO A 200 -7.27 -7.18 -9.53
C PRO A 200 -8.68 -6.56 -9.52
N VAL A 201 -8.87 -5.50 -8.75
CA VAL A 201 -10.12 -4.72 -8.67
C VAL A 201 -9.84 -3.24 -8.87
N SER A 202 -10.70 -2.57 -9.62
CA SER A 202 -10.67 -1.11 -9.75
C SER A 202 -11.29 -0.49 -8.51
N VAL A 203 -10.54 0.35 -7.81
CA VAL A 203 -10.99 0.98 -6.55
C VAL A 203 -11.28 2.45 -6.70
N TYR A 204 -10.68 3.11 -7.70
CA TYR A 204 -10.86 4.53 -7.95
C TYR A 204 -10.54 4.91 -9.40
N LYS A 205 -11.16 6.02 -9.87
CA LYS A 205 -10.80 6.68 -11.13
C LYS A 205 -10.60 8.15 -10.87
N CYS A 206 -9.61 8.75 -11.49
CA CYS A 206 -9.34 10.19 -11.41
C CYS A 206 -8.91 10.75 -12.76
N SER A 207 -9.16 12.03 -12.97
CA SER A 207 -8.62 12.76 -14.12
C SER A 207 -7.22 13.24 -13.79
N LYS A 208 -6.26 13.04 -14.71
CA LYS A 208 -4.93 13.60 -14.61
C LYS A 208 -4.90 15.02 -15.18
N THR A 209 -4.48 15.97 -14.36
CA THR A 209 -4.02 17.27 -14.84
C THR A 209 -2.50 17.23 -14.90
N LEU A 210 -1.91 17.58 -16.04
CA LEU A 210 -0.47 17.55 -16.23
C LEU A 210 0.13 18.95 -16.10
N CYS A 211 1.30 19.04 -15.52
CA CYS A 211 2.08 20.28 -15.45
C CYS A 211 2.48 20.73 -16.86
N ALA A 212 2.16 21.97 -17.22
CA ALA A 212 2.48 22.55 -18.53
C ALA A 212 3.99 22.55 -18.85
N ASP A 213 4.86 22.63 -17.81
CA ASP A 213 6.32 22.71 -18.00
C ASP A 213 7.01 21.34 -18.06
N CYS A 214 6.58 20.36 -17.25
CA CYS A 214 7.31 19.10 -17.11
C CYS A 214 6.47 17.84 -17.31
N GLY A 215 5.18 17.96 -17.63
CA GLY A 215 4.27 16.85 -17.88
C GLY A 215 3.95 15.97 -16.66
N LYS A 216 4.43 16.31 -15.46
CA LYS A 216 4.12 15.51 -14.25
C LYS A 216 2.68 15.77 -13.79
N PRO A 217 1.99 14.74 -13.25
CA PRO A 217 0.66 14.92 -12.69
C PRO A 217 0.65 15.95 -11.55
N ILE A 218 -0.35 16.82 -11.57
CA ILE A 218 -0.57 17.88 -10.58
C ILE A 218 -2.01 17.86 -10.09
N ALA A 219 -2.22 18.43 -8.89
CA ALA A 219 -3.58 18.61 -8.37
C ALA A 219 -4.40 19.51 -9.33
N PRO A 220 -5.69 19.20 -9.56
CA PRO A 220 -6.54 19.98 -10.45
C PRO A 220 -6.61 21.47 -10.11
N ASN A 221 -6.48 21.81 -8.81
CA ASN A 221 -6.50 23.17 -8.30
C ASN A 221 -5.11 23.83 -8.23
N SER A 222 -4.11 23.28 -8.93
CA SER A 222 -2.79 23.90 -8.96
C SER A 222 -2.85 25.25 -9.67
N SER A 223 -2.46 26.34 -8.99
CA SER A 223 -2.39 27.66 -9.58
C SER A 223 -1.46 27.65 -10.80
N GLU A 224 -1.86 28.30 -11.86
CA GLU A 224 -1.09 28.45 -13.14
C GLU A 224 -0.88 27.13 -13.93
N GLY A 225 -1.54 26.01 -13.57
CA GLY A 225 -1.38 24.73 -14.28
C GLY A 225 0.04 24.16 -14.23
N ILE A 226 0.87 24.56 -13.26
CA ILE A 226 2.25 24.09 -13.11
C ILE A 226 2.50 23.52 -11.72
N CYS A 227 3.42 22.54 -11.61
CA CYS A 227 3.78 21.92 -10.33
C CYS A 227 4.62 22.86 -9.46
N SER A 228 4.66 22.62 -8.16
CA SER A 228 5.42 23.42 -7.20
C SER A 228 6.91 23.54 -7.57
N VAL A 229 7.51 22.46 -8.07
CA VAL A 229 8.93 22.46 -8.49
C VAL A 229 9.15 23.38 -9.70
N CYS A 230 8.30 23.31 -10.71
CA CYS A 230 8.40 24.20 -11.87
C CYS A 230 8.14 25.65 -11.49
N ARG A 231 7.20 25.91 -10.59
CA ARG A 231 6.94 27.25 -10.04
C ARG A 231 8.17 27.82 -9.33
N ILE A 232 8.81 27.02 -8.48
CA ILE A 232 10.05 27.45 -7.83
C ILE A 232 11.14 27.74 -8.87
N LYS A 233 11.33 26.86 -9.84
CA LYS A 233 12.32 27.09 -10.92
C LYS A 233 12.05 28.38 -11.69
N ARG A 234 10.80 28.66 -12.08
CA ARG A 234 10.43 29.92 -12.75
C ARG A 234 10.74 31.14 -11.89
N ARG A 235 10.36 31.12 -10.60
CA ARG A 235 10.64 32.20 -9.65
C ARG A 235 12.16 32.41 -9.42
N THR A 236 12.92 31.33 -9.32
CA THR A 236 14.38 31.43 -9.17
C THR A 236 15.01 32.02 -10.41
N LYS A 237 14.60 31.59 -11.62
CA LYS A 237 15.10 32.17 -12.88
C LYS A 237 14.77 33.64 -12.97
N GLN A 238 13.53 34.03 -12.69
CA GLN A 238 13.11 35.43 -12.69
C GLN A 238 13.95 36.30 -11.74
N ARG A 239 14.15 35.82 -10.49
CA ARG A 239 15.01 36.52 -9.52
C ARG A 239 16.46 36.67 -9.99
N GLN A 240 17.01 35.65 -10.66
CA GLN A 240 18.34 35.70 -11.22
C GLN A 240 18.43 36.72 -12.38
N GLU A 241 17.42 36.76 -13.27
CA GLU A 241 17.34 37.73 -14.36
C GLU A 241 17.20 39.16 -13.83
N GLU A 242 16.34 39.41 -12.84
CA GLU A 242 16.19 40.69 -12.17
C GLU A 242 17.49 41.12 -11.45
N ALA A 243 18.17 40.20 -10.78
CA ALA A 243 19.44 40.49 -10.13
C ALA A 243 20.55 40.84 -11.18
N ALA A 244 20.59 40.09 -12.27
CA ALA A 244 21.51 40.37 -13.38
C ALA A 244 21.23 41.72 -14.05
N ALA A 245 19.95 42.08 -14.25
CA ALA A 245 19.57 43.39 -14.78
C ALA A 245 20.03 44.53 -13.86
N ARG A 246 19.74 44.44 -12.56
CA ARG A 246 20.21 45.42 -11.57
C ARG A 246 21.73 45.52 -11.49
N ALA A 247 22.43 44.38 -11.66
CA ALA A 247 23.90 44.40 -11.67
C ALA A 247 24.46 45.14 -12.91
N ARG A 248 23.85 44.90 -14.08
CA ARG A 248 24.21 45.62 -15.31
C ARG A 248 23.94 47.11 -15.20
N GLU A 249 22.82 47.53 -14.66
CA GLU A 249 22.48 48.93 -14.42
C GLU A 249 23.51 49.60 -13.48
N ARG A 250 23.86 48.94 -12.38
CA ARG A 250 24.90 49.46 -11.48
C ARG A 250 26.30 49.58 -12.11
N ILE A 251 26.64 48.65 -13.00
CA ILE A 251 27.89 48.71 -13.78
C ILE A 251 27.86 49.94 -14.72
N ALA A 252 26.77 50.08 -15.48
CA ALA A 252 26.58 51.21 -16.38
C ALA A 252 26.62 52.58 -15.68
N GLU A 253 25.95 52.68 -14.51
CA GLU A 253 26.03 53.89 -13.65
C GLU A 253 27.45 54.20 -13.20
N ARG A 254 28.23 53.17 -12.75
CA ARG A 254 29.62 53.35 -12.36
C ARG A 254 30.52 53.78 -13.51
N GLU A 255 30.32 53.23 -14.68
CA GLU A 255 31.05 53.61 -15.89
C GLU A 255 30.72 55.04 -16.33
N ALA A 256 29.44 55.40 -16.32
CA ALA A 256 29.00 56.77 -16.62
C ALA A 256 29.59 57.81 -15.62
N ARG A 257 29.61 57.42 -14.31
CA ARG A 257 30.21 58.30 -13.30
C ARG A 257 31.72 58.45 -13.46
N LYS A 258 32.43 57.38 -13.84
CA LYS A 258 33.87 57.45 -14.13
C LYS A 258 34.15 58.32 -15.33
N ALA A 259 33.38 58.12 -16.42
CA ALA A 259 33.52 58.94 -17.63
C ALA A 259 33.26 60.44 -17.35
N ALA A 260 32.23 60.77 -16.56
CA ALA A 260 31.96 62.14 -16.16
C ALA A 260 33.10 62.75 -15.29
N GLU A 261 33.68 61.95 -14.38
CA GLU A 261 34.82 62.40 -13.55
C GLU A 261 36.09 62.62 -14.39
N GLU A 262 36.36 61.75 -15.37
CA GLU A 262 37.47 61.92 -16.32
C GLU A 262 37.26 63.13 -17.23
N ALA A 263 36.05 63.36 -17.72
CA ALA A 263 35.72 64.56 -18.50
C ALA A 263 35.87 65.82 -17.67
N ALA A 264 35.46 65.84 -16.43
CA ALA A 264 35.64 66.96 -15.51
C ALA A 264 37.14 67.27 -15.24
N LYS A 265 37.95 66.22 -15.04
CA LYS A 265 39.41 66.37 -14.89
C LYS A 265 40.07 66.92 -16.16
N ALA A 266 39.67 66.47 -17.33
CA ALA A 266 40.18 66.95 -18.59
C ALA A 266 39.82 68.46 -18.82
N ALA A 267 38.58 68.85 -18.54
CA ALA A 267 38.14 70.25 -18.62
C ALA A 267 38.88 71.17 -17.65
N ALA A 268 39.15 70.69 -16.41
CA ALA A 268 39.92 71.42 -15.42
C ALA A 268 41.40 71.61 -15.85
N ALA A 269 42.00 70.58 -16.45
CA ALA A 269 43.41 70.69 -16.95
C ALA A 269 43.50 71.67 -18.18
N GLU A 270 42.50 71.71 -19.02
CA GLU A 270 42.45 72.64 -20.14
C GLU A 270 42.31 74.12 -19.68
N GLN A 271 41.64 74.43 -18.56
CA GLN A 271 41.49 75.72 -17.97
C GLN A 271 42.82 76.20 -17.33
N ILE A 272 43.58 75.28 -16.72
CA ILE A 272 44.88 75.61 -16.11
C ILE A 272 45.95 75.92 -17.19
N GLY A 273 45.87 75.28 -18.33
CA GLY A 273 46.83 75.53 -19.46
C GLY A 273 46.56 76.80 -20.23
N ARG A 274 45.46 77.54 -20.04
CA ARG A 274 45.11 78.82 -20.70
C ARG A 274 45.33 80.03 -19.83
N ALA A 275 45.80 79.88 -18.58
CA ALA A 275 46.15 80.93 -17.66
C ALA A 275 47.69 81.14 -17.69
#